data_2fcdd48327b62684ccd917d746eb306c
#
_entry.id   2fcdd48327b62684ccd917d746eb306c
#
_cell.length_a   1.000
_cell.length_b   1.000
_cell.length_c   1.000
_cell.angle_alpha   90.00
_cell.angle_beta   90.00
_cell.angle_gamma   90.00
#
_symmetry.space_group_name_H-M   'P 1'
#
loop_
_entity.id
_entity.type
_entity.pdbx_description
1 polymer ?
#
loop_
_entity_poly.entity_id
_entity_poly.type
_entity_poly.pdbx_seq_one_letter_code
_entity_poly.pdbx_strand_id
1 'polypeptide(L)'
;MSKHSIRAGDVAGLLVRLAQLKEKARGRTGRDFPIIAIQEAGLDGFWIHRVLQSEGIESHVVDAASILTSRRRRRAKTDGIDGETLVRTLLAYKRGEPRVCAMVKAPTPEEEDRRRICRERKTLVGERVEHVNRIKGLLFAQGVSDYEPLKRNRRARLEELKTGDGRPLPAHLKAQISRELDRLELVLPQLKAVEAERDALLKPVSEGCPAPAAMLAQLKGMGPEFTAILWSEGLFRSFSNRRQLAAYAGLAPTPWQSGSVAHEQGVSKAGNRRLRTTMIQLAWLWLRHQPTSALSVWFQERVQSNCGKMRKTTIVALARKLLVALWKYSTSGVVIEGAVMKTI
;
A
#
# COMPACT_ATOMS: atom_id res chain seq x y z
N MET A 1 3.59 28.96 21.28
CA MET A 1 2.53 28.00 20.83
C MET A 1 1.73 27.55 22.02
N SER A 2 0.41 27.41 21.91
CA SER A 2 -0.45 26.85 22.96
C SER A 2 -0.75 25.40 22.64
N LYS A 3 -0.80 24.53 23.67
CA LYS A 3 -1.17 23.12 23.57
C LYS A 3 -2.54 22.93 24.18
N HIS A 4 -3.41 22.20 23.52
CA HIS A 4 -4.76 21.88 23.95
C HIS A 4 -5.01 20.39 23.73
N SER A 5 -5.60 19.72 24.70
CA SER A 5 -5.99 18.32 24.58
C SER A 5 -7.50 18.25 24.31
N ILE A 6 -7.88 17.45 23.33
CA ILE A 6 -9.27 17.17 22.96
C ILE A 6 -9.41 15.66 22.93
N ARG A 7 -10.52 15.14 23.43
CA ARG A 7 -10.78 13.70 23.43
C ARG A 7 -10.87 13.19 21.98
N ALA A 8 -10.29 12.04 21.71
CA ALA A 8 -10.37 11.43 20.39
C ALA A 8 -11.85 11.23 19.99
N GLY A 9 -12.20 11.68 18.78
CA GLY A 9 -13.57 11.64 18.25
C GLY A 9 -14.48 12.78 18.67
N ASP A 10 -14.08 13.67 19.59
CA ASP A 10 -14.86 14.84 20.02
C ASP A 10 -14.71 15.98 19.00
N VAL A 11 -15.48 15.89 17.91
CA VAL A 11 -15.52 16.92 16.86
C VAL A 11 -16.09 18.23 17.37
N ALA A 12 -17.17 18.15 18.18
CA ALA A 12 -17.81 19.35 18.71
C ALA A 12 -16.84 20.14 19.60
N GLY A 13 -16.13 19.46 20.50
CA GLY A 13 -15.08 20.06 21.35
C GLY A 13 -13.95 20.65 20.52
N LEU A 14 -13.54 20.01 19.42
CA LEU A 14 -12.54 20.53 18.49
C LEU A 14 -13.01 21.86 17.87
N LEU A 15 -14.21 21.90 17.31
CA LEU A 15 -14.75 23.07 16.63
C LEU A 15 -14.95 24.22 17.61
N VAL A 16 -15.53 23.98 18.79
CA VAL A 16 -15.66 24.97 19.87
C VAL A 16 -14.28 25.55 20.23
N ARG A 17 -13.27 24.70 20.34
CA ARG A 17 -11.91 25.16 20.68
C ARG A 17 -11.31 26.03 19.58
N LEU A 18 -11.50 25.65 18.32
CA LEU A 18 -11.05 26.45 17.18
C LEU A 18 -11.74 27.83 17.16
N ALA A 19 -13.05 27.87 17.39
CA ALA A 19 -13.82 29.11 17.52
C ALA A 19 -13.29 30.02 18.65
N GLN A 20 -13.04 29.45 19.84
CA GLN A 20 -12.45 30.20 20.96
C GLN A 20 -11.07 30.78 20.62
N LEU A 21 -10.23 30.02 19.89
CA LEU A 21 -8.91 30.51 19.49
C LEU A 21 -9.03 31.67 18.46
N LYS A 22 -9.99 31.56 17.54
CA LYS A 22 -10.30 32.63 16.57
C LYS A 22 -10.74 33.92 17.29
N GLU A 23 -11.70 33.79 18.22
CA GLU A 23 -12.22 34.93 18.99
C GLU A 23 -11.14 35.57 19.87
N LYS A 24 -10.29 34.77 20.52
CA LYS A 24 -9.14 35.26 21.28
C LYS A 24 -8.14 36.02 20.41
N ALA A 25 -7.91 35.58 19.17
CA ALA A 25 -7.06 36.30 18.24
C ALA A 25 -7.68 37.64 17.82
N ARG A 26 -8.99 37.65 17.53
CA ARG A 26 -9.75 38.84 17.21
C ARG A 26 -9.74 39.88 18.34
N GLY A 27 -10.00 39.43 19.58
CA GLY A 27 -9.96 40.32 20.77
C GLY A 27 -8.58 40.92 21.03
N ARG A 28 -7.49 40.26 20.62
CA ARG A 28 -6.12 40.79 20.81
C ARG A 28 -5.65 41.73 19.71
N THR A 29 -6.12 41.53 18.48
CA THR A 29 -5.57 42.18 17.29
C THR A 29 -6.56 43.08 16.58
N GLY A 30 -7.83 43.00 16.92
CA GLY A 30 -8.93 43.67 16.21
C GLY A 30 -9.18 43.10 14.80
N ARG A 31 -8.55 41.99 14.42
CA ARG A 31 -8.62 41.41 13.08
C ARG A 31 -9.13 39.97 13.11
N ASP A 32 -9.88 39.59 12.11
CA ASP A 32 -10.25 38.19 11.84
C ASP A 32 -9.15 37.48 11.07
N PHE A 33 -8.78 36.28 11.53
CA PHE A 33 -7.80 35.43 10.87
C PHE A 33 -8.46 34.10 10.45
N PRO A 34 -8.20 33.62 9.23
CA PRO A 34 -8.61 32.28 8.86
C PRO A 34 -7.83 31.24 9.67
N ILE A 35 -8.52 30.15 10.02
CA ILE A 35 -7.86 28.99 10.64
C ILE A 35 -7.34 28.11 9.52
N ILE A 36 -6.06 27.73 9.62
CA ILE A 36 -5.43 26.77 8.73
C ILE A 36 -4.95 25.60 9.57
N ALA A 37 -5.37 24.40 9.21
CA ALA A 37 -5.02 23.18 9.93
C ALA A 37 -4.08 22.29 9.10
N ILE A 38 -3.22 21.55 9.79
CA ILE A 38 -2.38 20.52 9.21
C ILE A 38 -2.41 19.27 10.08
N GLN A 39 -2.53 18.12 9.46
CA GLN A 39 -2.44 16.81 10.09
C GLN A 39 -1.49 15.89 9.33
N GLU A 40 -0.94 14.89 10.01
CA GLU A 40 -0.18 13.83 9.35
C GLU A 40 -1.11 12.83 8.67
N ALA A 41 -0.68 12.31 7.52
CA ALA A 41 -1.31 11.14 6.91
C ALA A 41 -0.97 9.90 7.74
N GLY A 42 -1.92 9.41 8.52
CA GLY A 42 -1.74 8.33 9.47
C GLY A 42 -2.91 7.35 9.55
N LEU A 43 -2.96 6.62 10.67
CA LEU A 43 -4.00 5.62 10.96
C LEU A 43 -5.39 6.23 11.13
N ASP A 44 -5.46 7.50 11.52
CA ASP A 44 -6.71 8.23 11.76
C ASP A 44 -7.50 8.52 10.46
N GLY A 45 -6.89 8.26 9.30
CA GLY A 45 -7.53 8.48 8.01
C GLY A 45 -7.70 9.97 7.68
N PHE A 46 -8.75 10.28 6.90
CA PHE A 46 -8.98 11.63 6.38
C PHE A 46 -10.28 12.27 6.90
N TRP A 47 -10.95 11.65 7.87
CA TRP A 47 -12.26 12.11 8.34
C TRP A 47 -12.20 13.49 9.01
N ILE A 48 -11.17 13.76 9.85
CA ILE A 48 -10.96 15.07 10.47
C ILE A 48 -10.73 16.14 9.41
N HIS A 49 -9.90 15.85 8.40
CA HIS A 49 -9.65 16.74 7.29
C HIS A 49 -10.97 17.13 6.56
N ARG A 50 -11.84 16.15 6.29
CA ARG A 50 -13.14 16.40 5.64
C ARG A 50 -14.06 17.23 6.51
N VAL A 51 -14.11 16.96 7.82
CA VAL A 51 -14.89 17.77 8.77
C VAL A 51 -14.39 19.21 8.78
N LEU A 52 -13.10 19.44 8.88
CA LEU A 52 -12.56 20.79 8.86
C LEU A 52 -12.87 21.53 7.56
N GLN A 53 -12.81 20.85 6.43
CA GLN A 53 -13.19 21.43 5.14
C GLN A 53 -14.68 21.76 5.05
N SER A 54 -15.59 20.92 5.58
CA SER A 54 -17.04 21.21 5.61
C SER A 54 -17.38 22.40 6.49
N GLU A 55 -16.56 22.70 7.50
CA GLU A 55 -16.65 23.88 8.36
C GLU A 55 -15.93 25.11 7.79
N GLY A 56 -15.51 25.06 6.53
CA GLY A 56 -14.81 26.17 5.88
C GLY A 56 -13.37 26.43 6.38
N ILE A 57 -12.78 25.48 7.11
CA ILE A 57 -11.42 25.57 7.61
C ILE A 57 -10.47 25.01 6.55
N GLU A 58 -9.47 25.79 6.16
CA GLU A 58 -8.40 25.31 5.26
C GLU A 58 -7.62 24.19 5.96
N SER A 59 -7.73 22.96 5.46
CA SER A 59 -7.08 21.78 6.07
C SER A 59 -6.11 21.14 5.09
N HIS A 60 -4.91 20.82 5.57
CA HIS A 60 -3.86 20.13 4.84
C HIS A 60 -3.52 18.80 5.49
N VAL A 61 -3.21 17.81 4.67
CA VAL A 61 -2.68 16.52 5.11
C VAL A 61 -1.27 16.36 4.54
N VAL A 62 -0.30 16.08 5.40
CA VAL A 62 1.10 15.96 5.00
C VAL A 62 1.61 14.52 5.15
N ASP A 63 2.45 14.08 4.23
CA ASP A 63 3.23 12.84 4.40
C ASP A 63 4.36 13.11 5.40
N ALA A 64 4.23 12.56 6.61
CA ALA A 64 5.22 12.72 7.68
C ALA A 64 6.64 12.32 7.24
N ALA A 65 6.77 11.29 6.38
CA ALA A 65 8.05 10.84 5.87
C ALA A 65 8.74 11.85 4.93
N SER A 66 7.98 12.82 4.40
CA SER A 66 8.49 13.87 3.53
C SER A 66 9.03 15.09 4.28
N ILE A 67 8.73 15.22 5.57
CA ILE A 67 9.16 16.37 6.38
C ILE A 67 10.62 16.19 6.75
N LEU A 68 11.42 17.26 6.53
CA LEU A 68 12.82 17.27 6.90
C LEU A 68 12.99 17.33 8.42
N THR A 69 13.44 16.23 9.02
CA THR A 69 13.74 16.16 10.45
C THR A 69 15.21 16.40 10.74
N SER A 70 15.51 17.21 11.75
CA SER A 70 16.88 17.44 12.19
C SER A 70 17.51 16.14 12.71
N ARG A 71 18.73 15.81 12.26
CA ARG A 71 19.49 14.65 12.72
C ARG A 71 19.68 14.59 14.23
N ARG A 72 19.80 15.76 14.89
CA ARG A 72 19.99 15.89 16.34
C ARG A 72 18.74 15.51 17.15
N ARG A 73 17.53 15.66 16.57
CA ARG A 73 16.24 15.39 17.23
C ARG A 73 15.63 14.02 16.95
N ARG A 74 16.29 13.16 16.15
CA ARG A 74 15.74 11.87 15.73
C ARG A 74 15.37 10.89 16.85
N ARG A 75 15.90 11.09 18.08
CA ARG A 75 15.64 10.18 19.21
C ARG A 75 14.56 10.68 20.17
N ALA A 76 14.19 11.94 20.11
CA ALA A 76 13.16 12.51 20.97
C ALA A 76 11.84 12.60 20.20
N LYS A 77 10.82 11.89 20.65
CA LYS A 77 9.47 11.93 20.11
C LYS A 77 8.50 12.35 21.22
N THR A 78 7.88 13.51 21.04
CA THR A 78 6.79 14.00 21.89
C THR A 78 5.78 14.72 21.00
N ASP A 79 4.50 14.69 21.35
CA ASP A 79 3.44 15.39 20.60
C ASP A 79 3.74 16.89 20.42
N GLY A 80 4.45 17.51 21.39
CA GLY A 80 4.86 18.89 21.29
C GLY A 80 5.87 19.14 20.17
N ILE A 81 6.87 18.27 20.03
CA ILE A 81 7.90 18.34 18.96
C ILE A 81 7.25 18.09 17.59
N ASP A 82 6.37 17.11 17.53
CA ASP A 82 5.67 16.75 16.29
C ASP A 82 4.73 17.89 15.87
N GLY A 83 3.95 18.46 16.78
CA GLY A 83 3.10 19.62 16.52
C GLY A 83 3.88 20.87 16.11
N GLU A 84 5.01 21.17 16.73
CA GLU A 84 5.89 22.29 16.33
C GLU A 84 6.44 22.06 14.92
N THR A 85 6.84 20.85 14.59
CA THR A 85 7.36 20.49 13.28
C THR A 85 6.28 20.64 12.21
N LEU A 86 5.05 20.20 12.48
CA LEU A 86 3.92 20.38 11.58
C LEU A 86 3.60 21.85 11.32
N VAL A 87 3.54 22.69 12.37
CA VAL A 87 3.27 24.12 12.21
C VAL A 87 4.37 24.82 11.40
N ARG A 88 5.64 24.53 11.66
CA ARG A 88 6.76 25.08 10.88
C ARG A 88 6.70 24.67 9.41
N THR A 89 6.38 23.40 9.17
CA THR A 89 6.21 22.83 7.81
C THR A 89 5.07 23.53 7.09
N LEU A 90 3.93 23.73 7.76
CA LEU A 90 2.79 24.43 7.18
C LEU A 90 3.13 25.88 6.82
N LEU A 91 3.78 26.60 7.72
CA LEU A 91 4.19 27.99 7.48
C LEU A 91 5.16 28.10 6.30
N ALA A 92 6.14 27.21 6.20
CA ALA A 92 7.07 27.18 5.08
C ALA A 92 6.37 26.84 3.76
N TYR A 93 5.46 25.87 3.78
CA TYR A 93 4.63 25.50 2.63
C TYR A 93 3.76 26.69 2.15
N LYS A 94 3.09 27.39 3.07
CA LYS A 94 2.25 28.56 2.75
C LYS A 94 3.05 29.74 2.21
N ARG A 95 4.31 29.86 2.55
CA ARG A 95 5.25 30.86 1.95
C ARG A 95 5.76 30.46 0.56
N GLY A 96 5.38 29.26 0.07
CA GLY A 96 5.83 28.78 -1.23
C GLY A 96 7.28 28.26 -1.25
N GLU A 97 7.86 27.94 -0.09
CA GLU A 97 9.21 27.40 -0.03
C GLU A 97 9.28 26.05 -0.78
N PRO A 98 10.24 25.85 -1.68
CA PRO A 98 10.31 24.63 -2.47
C PRO A 98 10.78 23.42 -1.63
N ARG A 99 10.23 22.25 -1.88
CA ARG A 99 10.66 20.97 -1.32
C ARG A 99 10.55 20.84 0.21
N VAL A 100 9.68 21.60 0.84
CA VAL A 100 9.46 21.54 2.30
C VAL A 100 8.85 20.22 2.74
N CYS A 101 7.82 19.80 2.04
CA CYS A 101 7.07 18.56 2.32
C CYS A 101 6.27 18.12 1.10
N ALA A 102 5.70 16.92 1.18
CA ALA A 102 4.71 16.41 0.23
C ALA A 102 3.33 16.46 0.88
N MET A 103 2.47 17.37 0.41
CA MET A 103 1.06 17.36 0.80
C MET A 103 0.34 16.18 0.13
N VAL A 104 -0.44 15.48 0.93
CA VAL A 104 -1.24 14.32 0.49
C VAL A 104 -2.59 14.84 0.00
N LYS A 105 -2.95 14.55 -1.23
CA LYS A 105 -4.33 14.71 -1.68
C LYS A 105 -5.17 13.64 -1.01
N ALA A 106 -6.09 14.05 -0.15
CA ALA A 106 -7.04 13.14 0.47
C ALA A 106 -7.86 12.43 -0.61
N PRO A 107 -7.99 11.09 -0.55
CA PRO A 107 -8.88 10.36 -1.45
C PRO A 107 -10.34 10.68 -1.11
N THR A 108 -11.25 10.46 -2.07
CA THR A 108 -12.68 10.51 -1.76
C THR A 108 -13.09 9.33 -0.86
N PRO A 109 -14.26 9.40 -0.17
CA PRO A 109 -14.76 8.27 0.60
C PRO A 109 -14.86 6.97 -0.23
N GLU A 110 -15.32 7.09 -1.48
CA GLU A 110 -15.46 5.97 -2.41
C GLU A 110 -14.09 5.39 -2.83
N GLU A 111 -13.08 6.25 -3.01
CA GLU A 111 -11.71 5.82 -3.28
C GLU A 111 -11.07 5.14 -2.08
N GLU A 112 -11.39 5.58 -0.86
CA GLU A 112 -10.96 4.89 0.37
C GLU A 112 -11.63 3.53 0.53
N ASP A 113 -12.95 3.47 0.31
CA ASP A 113 -13.73 2.24 0.44
C ASP A 113 -13.27 1.19 -0.56
N ARG A 114 -13.06 1.57 -1.80
CA ARG A 114 -12.55 0.70 -2.87
C ARG A 114 -11.25 -0.02 -2.52
N ARG A 115 -10.40 0.59 -1.68
CA ARG A 115 -9.14 -0.02 -1.21
C ARG A 115 -9.36 -1.12 -0.19
N ARG A 116 -10.50 -1.11 0.53
CA ARG A 116 -10.78 -2.06 1.62
C ARG A 116 -10.80 -3.49 1.10
N ILE A 117 -11.48 -3.74 0.00
CA ILE A 117 -11.58 -5.08 -0.62
C ILE A 117 -10.20 -5.73 -0.82
N CYS A 118 -9.28 -4.99 -1.44
CA CYS A 118 -7.93 -5.51 -1.65
C CYS A 118 -7.14 -5.70 -0.34
N ARG A 119 -7.39 -4.87 0.66
CA ARG A 119 -6.72 -4.94 1.97
C ARG A 119 -7.27 -6.09 2.79
N GLU A 120 -8.57 -6.26 2.82
CA GLU A 120 -9.25 -7.38 3.46
C GLU A 120 -8.81 -8.72 2.86
N ARG A 121 -8.83 -8.83 1.53
CA ARG A 121 -8.28 -10.01 0.86
C ARG A 121 -6.87 -10.36 1.31
N LYS A 122 -5.99 -9.36 1.46
CA LYS A 122 -4.63 -9.60 1.95
C LYS A 122 -4.63 -10.16 3.36
N THR A 123 -5.49 -9.66 4.24
CA THR A 123 -5.64 -10.17 5.61
C THR A 123 -6.11 -11.62 5.60
N LEU A 124 -7.19 -11.92 4.88
CA LEU A 124 -7.73 -13.29 4.76
C LEU A 124 -6.71 -14.27 4.14
N VAL A 125 -5.92 -13.83 3.16
CA VAL A 125 -4.82 -14.66 2.62
C VAL A 125 -3.75 -14.92 3.69
N GLY A 126 -3.42 -13.92 4.51
CA GLY A 126 -2.50 -14.07 5.64
C GLY A 126 -3.00 -15.10 6.64
N GLU A 127 -4.25 -14.97 7.10
CA GLU A 127 -4.91 -15.90 8.03
C GLU A 127 -4.96 -17.34 7.48
N ARG A 128 -5.33 -17.49 6.21
CA ARG A 128 -5.28 -18.79 5.53
C ARG A 128 -3.88 -19.42 5.61
N VAL A 129 -2.85 -18.65 5.29
CA VAL A 129 -1.46 -19.13 5.32
C VAL A 129 -1.03 -19.47 6.74
N GLU A 130 -1.41 -18.67 7.73
CA GLU A 130 -1.11 -18.93 9.15
C GLU A 130 -1.74 -20.24 9.64
N HIS A 131 -3.03 -20.45 9.37
CA HIS A 131 -3.72 -21.68 9.76
C HIS A 131 -3.11 -22.91 9.08
N VAL A 132 -2.85 -22.82 7.75
CA VAL A 132 -2.20 -23.92 7.01
C VAL A 132 -0.82 -24.25 7.58
N ASN A 133 0.01 -23.23 7.83
CA ASN A 133 1.36 -23.43 8.36
C ASN A 133 1.32 -23.99 9.80
N ARG A 134 0.39 -23.52 10.62
CA ARG A 134 0.21 -24.01 12.00
C ARG A 134 -0.18 -25.48 12.02
N ILE A 135 -1.15 -25.89 11.20
CA ILE A 135 -1.54 -27.29 11.07
C ILE A 135 -0.36 -28.15 10.61
N LYS A 136 0.34 -27.72 9.53
CA LYS A 136 1.51 -28.44 9.01
C LYS A 136 2.62 -28.54 10.05
N GLY A 137 2.89 -27.47 10.79
CA GLY A 137 3.91 -27.45 11.85
C GLY A 137 3.59 -28.40 13.01
N LEU A 138 2.33 -28.42 13.46
CA LEU A 138 1.86 -29.32 14.51
C LEU A 138 2.00 -30.79 14.09
N LEU A 139 1.64 -31.12 12.84
CA LEU A 139 1.75 -32.47 12.29
C LEU A 139 3.21 -32.86 12.02
N PHE A 140 4.02 -31.94 11.54
CA PHE A 140 5.45 -32.17 11.30
C PHE A 140 6.18 -32.56 12.59
N ALA A 141 5.84 -31.96 13.73
CA ALA A 141 6.37 -32.33 15.05
C ALA A 141 5.99 -33.77 15.49
N GLN A 142 5.04 -34.39 14.80
CA GLN A 142 4.64 -35.80 15.01
C GLN A 142 5.13 -36.72 13.89
N GLY A 143 6.02 -36.26 13.02
CA GLY A 143 6.56 -37.03 11.90
C GLY A 143 5.63 -37.15 10.69
N VAL A 144 4.59 -36.29 10.60
CA VAL A 144 3.63 -36.28 9.48
C VAL A 144 3.93 -35.09 8.57
N SER A 145 4.37 -35.33 7.33
CA SER A 145 4.76 -34.28 6.37
C SER A 145 3.82 -34.17 5.16
N ASP A 146 2.98 -35.16 4.88
CA ASP A 146 2.19 -35.28 3.65
C ASP A 146 0.75 -34.77 3.77
N TYR A 147 0.40 -34.11 4.87
CA TYR A 147 -0.95 -33.58 5.09
C TYR A 147 -1.16 -32.22 4.42
N GLU A 148 -2.24 -32.13 3.64
CA GLU A 148 -2.63 -30.90 2.93
C GLU A 148 -3.96 -30.33 3.46
N PRO A 149 -3.93 -29.28 4.31
CA PRO A 149 -5.12 -28.70 4.93
C PRO A 149 -6.15 -28.10 3.95
N LEU A 150 -5.75 -27.81 2.71
CA LEU A 150 -6.64 -27.22 1.70
C LEU A 150 -7.40 -28.26 0.86
N LYS A 151 -7.08 -29.57 0.97
CA LYS A 151 -7.81 -30.63 0.27
C LYS A 151 -9.22 -30.80 0.81
N ARG A 152 -10.16 -31.20 -0.04
CA ARG A 152 -11.58 -31.43 0.35
C ARG A 152 -11.73 -32.48 1.44
N ASN A 153 -10.94 -33.54 1.37
CA ASN A 153 -11.00 -34.68 2.32
C ASN A 153 -10.16 -34.48 3.59
N ARG A 154 -9.75 -33.23 3.90
CA ARG A 154 -8.89 -32.89 5.04
C ARG A 154 -9.38 -33.47 6.37
N ARG A 155 -10.68 -33.39 6.63
CA ARG A 155 -11.29 -33.94 7.88
C ARG A 155 -11.15 -35.44 7.96
N ALA A 156 -11.59 -36.15 6.93
CA ALA A 156 -11.48 -37.61 6.89
C ALA A 156 -10.02 -38.09 7.04
N ARG A 157 -9.10 -37.42 6.31
CA ARG A 157 -7.67 -37.72 6.45
C ARG A 157 -7.12 -37.49 7.85
N LEU A 158 -7.59 -36.43 8.56
CA LEU A 158 -7.16 -36.18 9.94
C LEU A 158 -7.52 -37.33 10.88
N GLU A 159 -8.69 -37.97 10.65
CA GLU A 159 -9.12 -39.13 11.46
C GLU A 159 -8.20 -40.33 11.29
N GLU A 160 -7.68 -40.57 10.10
CA GLU A 160 -6.86 -41.71 9.71
C GLU A 160 -5.35 -41.51 10.00
N LEU A 161 -4.93 -40.30 10.33
CA LEU A 161 -3.50 -39.98 10.53
C LEU A 161 -2.92 -40.72 11.72
N LYS A 162 -1.71 -41.23 11.50
CA LYS A 162 -0.83 -41.78 12.54
C LYS A 162 0.44 -40.95 12.63
N THR A 163 1.03 -40.91 13.80
CA THR A 163 2.35 -40.33 14.05
C THR A 163 3.42 -41.12 13.30
N GLY A 164 4.61 -40.52 13.12
CA GLY A 164 5.73 -41.17 12.43
C GLY A 164 6.20 -42.51 13.09
N ASP A 165 5.89 -42.71 14.37
CA ASP A 165 6.11 -43.97 15.11
C ASP A 165 4.90 -44.91 15.09
N GLY A 166 3.87 -44.63 14.26
CA GLY A 166 2.72 -45.51 14.00
C GLY A 166 1.57 -45.40 14.97
N ARG A 167 1.64 -44.58 16.01
CA ARG A 167 0.55 -44.39 17.00
C ARG A 167 -0.53 -43.45 16.41
N PRO A 168 -1.79 -43.54 16.92
CA PRO A 168 -2.80 -42.53 16.65
C PRO A 168 -2.35 -41.13 17.09
N LEU A 169 -2.83 -40.07 16.42
CA LEU A 169 -2.56 -38.74 16.88
C LEU A 169 -3.07 -38.49 18.31
N PRO A 170 -2.28 -37.82 19.19
CA PRO A 170 -2.73 -37.48 20.54
C PRO A 170 -4.05 -36.70 20.52
N ALA A 171 -4.96 -37.01 21.42
CA ALA A 171 -6.32 -36.45 21.43
C ALA A 171 -6.35 -34.91 21.49
N HIS A 172 -5.53 -34.29 22.34
CA HIS A 172 -5.46 -32.82 22.43
C HIS A 172 -4.89 -32.17 21.17
N LEU A 173 -3.89 -32.79 20.55
CA LEU A 173 -3.34 -32.33 19.27
C LEU A 173 -4.38 -32.42 18.16
N LYS A 174 -5.07 -33.56 18.03
CA LYS A 174 -6.14 -33.74 17.06
C LYS A 174 -7.26 -32.72 17.25
N ALA A 175 -7.67 -32.46 18.48
CA ALA A 175 -8.65 -31.43 18.81
C ALA A 175 -8.13 -29.99 18.47
N GLN A 176 -6.86 -29.71 18.69
CA GLN A 176 -6.25 -28.43 18.30
C GLN A 176 -6.25 -28.24 16.78
N ILE A 177 -5.85 -29.26 16.03
CA ILE A 177 -5.86 -29.23 14.56
C ILE A 177 -7.29 -29.08 14.04
N SER A 178 -8.28 -29.77 14.65
CA SER A 178 -9.69 -29.62 14.28
C SER A 178 -10.15 -28.17 14.40
N ARG A 179 -9.82 -27.48 15.50
CA ARG A 179 -10.14 -26.06 15.68
C ARG A 179 -9.43 -25.16 14.68
N GLU A 180 -8.21 -25.49 14.26
CA GLU A 180 -7.52 -24.74 13.19
C GLU A 180 -8.19 -24.97 11.82
N LEU A 181 -8.72 -26.17 11.57
CA LEU A 181 -9.51 -26.46 10.38
C LEU A 181 -10.84 -25.69 10.38
N ASP A 182 -11.53 -25.58 11.54
CA ASP A 182 -12.76 -24.78 11.67
C ASP A 182 -12.51 -23.32 11.25
N ARG A 183 -11.42 -22.71 11.72
CA ARG A 183 -11.02 -21.36 11.35
C ARG A 183 -10.70 -21.26 9.86
N LEU A 184 -9.96 -22.22 9.32
CA LEU A 184 -9.62 -22.26 7.90
C LEU A 184 -10.88 -22.37 7.04
N GLU A 185 -11.85 -23.18 7.45
CA GLU A 185 -13.13 -23.36 6.76
C GLU A 185 -14.03 -22.13 6.81
N LEU A 186 -13.86 -21.27 7.82
CA LEU A 186 -14.50 -19.93 7.85
C LEU A 186 -13.81 -18.94 6.91
N VAL A 187 -12.48 -18.93 6.89
CA VAL A 187 -11.69 -17.97 6.06
C VAL A 187 -11.85 -18.24 4.57
N LEU A 188 -11.91 -19.49 4.14
CA LEU A 188 -11.94 -19.84 2.72
C LEU A 188 -13.15 -19.28 1.95
N PRO A 189 -14.42 -19.39 2.43
CA PRO A 189 -15.57 -18.79 1.77
C PRO A 189 -15.53 -17.26 1.81
N GLN A 190 -15.07 -16.65 2.90
CA GLN A 190 -14.89 -15.19 2.99
C GLN A 190 -13.88 -14.68 1.94
N LEU A 191 -12.75 -15.38 1.81
CA LEU A 191 -11.76 -15.05 0.78
C LEU A 191 -12.38 -15.13 -0.62
N LYS A 192 -13.17 -16.17 -0.90
CA LYS A 192 -13.86 -16.34 -2.19
C LYS A 192 -14.88 -15.22 -2.45
N ALA A 193 -15.63 -14.82 -1.41
CA ALA A 193 -16.60 -13.72 -1.52
C ALA A 193 -15.91 -12.39 -1.86
N VAL A 194 -14.87 -12.03 -1.13
CA VAL A 194 -14.09 -10.80 -1.37
C VAL A 194 -13.41 -10.82 -2.75
N GLU A 195 -12.95 -11.99 -3.21
CA GLU A 195 -12.40 -12.13 -4.57
C GLU A 195 -13.49 -11.92 -5.64
N ALA A 196 -14.70 -12.41 -5.43
CA ALA A 196 -15.83 -12.21 -6.35
C ALA A 196 -16.26 -10.73 -6.39
N GLU A 197 -16.30 -10.04 -5.24
CA GLU A 197 -16.58 -8.60 -5.17
C GLU A 197 -15.50 -7.79 -5.91
N ARG A 198 -14.23 -8.09 -5.67
CA ARG A 198 -13.12 -7.47 -6.40
C ARG A 198 -13.26 -7.66 -7.91
N ASP A 199 -13.57 -8.87 -8.36
CA ASP A 199 -13.68 -9.20 -9.78
C ASP A 199 -14.89 -8.51 -10.42
N ALA A 200 -15.99 -8.33 -9.66
CA ALA A 200 -17.15 -7.56 -10.09
C ALA A 200 -16.79 -6.07 -10.34
N LEU A 201 -15.97 -5.46 -9.47
CA LEU A 201 -15.50 -4.08 -9.65
C LEU A 201 -14.57 -3.89 -10.86
N LEU A 202 -13.96 -4.97 -11.36
CA LEU A 202 -13.06 -4.93 -12.50
C LEU A 202 -13.78 -5.18 -13.84
N LYS A 203 -15.06 -5.54 -13.81
CA LYS A 203 -15.85 -5.70 -15.04
C LYS A 203 -16.02 -4.33 -15.70
N PRO A 204 -15.90 -4.24 -17.04
CA PRO A 204 -16.15 -2.99 -17.74
C PRO A 204 -17.60 -2.55 -17.45
N VAL A 205 -17.77 -1.37 -16.88
CA VAL A 205 -19.07 -0.70 -16.84
C VAL A 205 -19.35 -0.26 -18.26
N SER A 206 -20.51 -0.69 -18.77
CA SER A 206 -21.01 -0.49 -20.13
C SER A 206 -20.64 0.86 -20.75
N GLU A 207 -20.24 0.78 -22.03
CA GLU A 207 -20.22 1.82 -23.06
C GLU A 207 -19.41 3.11 -22.79
N GLY A 208 -18.28 3.19 -23.48
CA GLY A 208 -17.61 4.46 -23.83
C GLY A 208 -16.24 4.51 -23.24
N CYS A 209 -15.45 4.57 -22.66
CA CYS A 209 -14.03 4.63 -22.35
C CYS A 209 -13.62 3.44 -21.47
N PRO A 210 -12.68 2.61 -21.88
CA PRO A 210 -12.21 1.54 -21.03
C PRO A 210 -11.61 2.15 -19.76
N ALA A 211 -12.24 1.89 -18.62
CA ALA A 211 -11.66 2.29 -17.34
C ALA A 211 -10.20 1.82 -17.27
N PRO A 212 -9.28 2.58 -16.66
CA PRO A 212 -7.85 2.21 -16.58
C PRO A 212 -7.62 0.78 -16.11
N ALA A 213 -8.51 0.25 -15.27
CA ALA A 213 -8.48 -1.14 -14.82
C ALA A 213 -8.75 -2.14 -15.94
N ALA A 214 -9.71 -1.86 -16.84
CA ALA A 214 -10.01 -2.72 -17.99
C ALA A 214 -8.84 -2.78 -18.97
N MET A 215 -8.19 -1.65 -19.23
CA MET A 215 -6.98 -1.60 -20.05
C MET A 215 -5.86 -2.46 -19.47
N LEU A 216 -5.58 -2.31 -18.18
CA LEU A 216 -4.56 -3.10 -17.50
C LEU A 216 -4.86 -4.61 -17.56
N ALA A 217 -6.13 -4.99 -17.40
CA ALA A 217 -6.56 -6.39 -17.42
C ALA A 217 -6.32 -7.08 -18.77
N GLN A 218 -6.21 -6.33 -19.89
CA GLN A 218 -5.92 -6.86 -21.21
C GLN A 218 -4.46 -7.35 -21.38
N LEU A 219 -3.54 -6.88 -20.56
CA LEU A 219 -2.13 -7.29 -20.66
C LEU A 219 -1.96 -8.74 -20.18
N LYS A 220 -1.24 -9.56 -20.96
CA LYS A 220 -0.89 -10.93 -20.56
C LYS A 220 -0.03 -10.90 -19.30
N GLY A 221 -0.36 -11.73 -18.31
CA GLY A 221 0.30 -11.75 -17.01
C GLY A 221 -0.27 -10.76 -15.98
N MET A 222 -1.18 -9.87 -16.38
CA MET A 222 -1.91 -8.99 -15.47
C MET A 222 -3.17 -9.71 -14.97
N GLY A 223 -3.12 -10.23 -13.74
CA GLY A 223 -4.27 -10.86 -13.08
C GLY A 223 -5.17 -9.84 -12.36
N PRO A 224 -6.38 -10.25 -11.92
CA PRO A 224 -7.32 -9.38 -11.24
C PRO A 224 -6.73 -8.69 -10.01
N GLU A 225 -5.93 -9.39 -9.23
CA GLU A 225 -5.30 -8.85 -8.01
C GLU A 225 -4.36 -7.67 -8.33
N PHE A 226 -3.47 -7.84 -9.31
CA PHE A 226 -2.55 -6.77 -9.70
C PHE A 226 -3.29 -5.57 -10.29
N THR A 227 -4.28 -5.83 -11.12
CA THR A 227 -5.15 -4.80 -11.70
C THR A 227 -5.86 -4.00 -10.62
N ALA A 228 -6.51 -4.69 -9.67
CA ALA A 228 -7.25 -4.05 -8.59
C ALA A 228 -6.35 -3.22 -7.68
N ILE A 229 -5.17 -3.74 -7.31
CA ILE A 229 -4.22 -3.00 -6.45
C ILE A 229 -3.65 -1.80 -7.19
N LEU A 230 -3.23 -1.95 -8.44
CA LEU A 230 -2.72 -0.82 -9.22
C LEU A 230 -3.75 0.28 -9.35
N TRP A 231 -5.00 -0.07 -9.66
CA TRP A 231 -6.08 0.90 -9.79
C TRP A 231 -6.43 1.54 -8.45
N SER A 232 -6.64 0.77 -7.38
CA SER A 232 -7.10 1.29 -6.09
C SER A 232 -6.02 1.97 -5.26
N GLU A 233 -4.75 1.57 -5.37
CA GLU A 233 -3.66 2.11 -4.55
C GLU A 233 -2.80 3.15 -5.28
N GLY A 234 -2.85 3.20 -6.62
CA GLY A 234 -1.97 4.07 -7.39
C GLY A 234 -2.67 4.89 -8.47
N LEU A 235 -3.24 4.22 -9.47
CA LEU A 235 -3.68 4.85 -10.72
C LEU A 235 -5.03 5.59 -10.61
N PHE A 236 -5.69 5.58 -9.46
CA PHE A 236 -6.83 6.46 -9.17
C PHE A 236 -6.42 7.94 -9.04
N ARG A 237 -5.12 8.22 -8.84
CA ARG A 237 -4.57 9.56 -8.68
C ARG A 237 -3.99 10.09 -9.98
N SER A 238 -4.15 11.40 -10.18
CA SER A 238 -3.43 12.12 -11.24
C SER A 238 -2.02 12.44 -10.78
N PHE A 239 -1.04 12.09 -11.60
CA PHE A 239 0.37 12.45 -11.37
C PHE A 239 0.85 13.36 -12.49
N SER A 240 1.52 14.46 -12.12
CA SER A 240 2.04 15.40 -13.10
C SER A 240 3.24 14.85 -13.88
N ASN A 241 3.96 13.90 -13.30
CA ASN A 241 5.13 13.31 -13.95
C ASN A 241 5.55 11.97 -13.32
N ARG A 242 6.42 11.24 -14.05
CA ARG A 242 6.97 9.94 -13.62
C ARG A 242 7.72 9.97 -12.29
N ARG A 243 8.28 11.11 -11.88
CA ARG A 243 9.03 11.23 -10.61
C ARG A 243 8.07 11.22 -9.42
N GLN A 244 6.95 11.93 -9.53
CA GLN A 244 5.89 11.91 -8.50
C GLN A 244 5.30 10.50 -8.32
N LEU A 245 5.00 9.81 -9.41
CA LEU A 245 4.50 8.42 -9.35
C LEU A 245 5.50 7.49 -8.68
N ALA A 246 6.78 7.56 -9.05
CA ALA A 246 7.82 6.73 -8.45
C ALA A 246 8.04 7.04 -6.97
N ALA A 247 7.98 8.32 -6.57
CA ALA A 247 8.06 8.74 -5.18
C ALA A 247 6.85 8.23 -4.37
N TYR A 248 5.63 8.38 -4.91
CA TYR A 248 4.42 7.87 -4.29
C TYR A 248 4.48 6.35 -4.04
N ALA A 249 5.04 5.59 -4.97
CA ALA A 249 5.24 4.15 -4.80
C ALA A 249 6.45 3.79 -3.91
N GLY A 250 7.24 4.76 -3.47
CA GLY A 250 8.49 4.52 -2.74
C GLY A 250 9.56 3.80 -3.58
N LEU A 251 9.51 3.97 -4.90
CA LEU A 251 10.45 3.41 -5.89
C LEU A 251 11.41 4.48 -6.46
N ALA A 252 11.41 5.70 -5.89
CA ALA A 252 12.38 6.73 -6.28
C ALA A 252 13.79 6.31 -5.87
N PRO A 253 14.80 6.46 -6.75
CA PRO A 253 16.17 6.16 -6.39
C PRO A 253 16.68 7.14 -5.34
N THR A 254 17.58 6.69 -4.49
CA THR A 254 18.24 7.48 -3.46
C THR A 254 19.76 7.54 -3.75
N PRO A 255 20.20 8.34 -4.72
CA PRO A 255 21.62 8.51 -4.98
C PRO A 255 22.30 9.19 -3.78
N TRP A 256 23.47 8.71 -3.43
CA TRP A 256 24.37 9.37 -2.49
C TRP A 256 25.59 9.85 -3.25
N GLN A 257 25.79 11.14 -3.29
CA GLN A 257 26.91 11.77 -3.98
C GLN A 257 27.60 12.72 -3.02
N SER A 258 28.91 12.56 -2.88
CA SER A 258 29.75 13.45 -2.07
C SER A 258 31.12 13.53 -2.73
N GLY A 259 31.45 14.70 -3.29
CA GLY A 259 32.67 14.89 -4.09
C GLY A 259 32.72 13.92 -5.28
N SER A 260 33.81 13.18 -5.40
CA SER A 260 34.03 12.18 -6.46
C SER A 260 33.33 10.83 -6.20
N VAL A 261 32.74 10.63 -5.02
CA VAL A 261 32.08 9.36 -4.65
C VAL A 261 30.63 9.43 -5.02
N ALA A 262 30.18 8.55 -5.95
CA ALA A 262 28.78 8.36 -6.30
C ALA A 262 28.38 6.93 -5.93
N HIS A 263 27.43 6.80 -5.00
CA HIS A 263 26.90 5.51 -4.54
C HIS A 263 25.39 5.48 -4.58
N GLU A 264 24.80 4.44 -5.15
CA GLU A 264 23.35 4.24 -5.13
C GLU A 264 22.93 3.47 -3.88
N GLN A 265 22.08 4.09 -3.04
CA GLN A 265 21.55 3.47 -1.81
C GLN A 265 20.26 2.67 -2.04
N GLY A 266 19.85 2.47 -3.30
CA GLY A 266 18.64 1.76 -3.68
C GLY A 266 17.45 2.71 -3.84
N VAL A 267 16.28 2.35 -3.27
CA VAL A 267 15.05 3.15 -3.38
C VAL A 267 14.62 3.71 -2.05
N SER A 268 13.90 4.83 -2.07
CA SER A 268 13.51 5.60 -0.89
C SER A 268 12.70 4.82 0.14
N LYS A 269 11.91 3.83 -0.30
CA LYS A 269 10.95 3.07 0.51
C LYS A 269 9.88 3.91 1.22
N ALA A 270 9.97 5.25 1.18
CA ALA A 270 8.92 6.16 1.59
C ALA A 270 7.77 6.10 0.59
N GLY A 271 6.52 6.24 1.05
CA GLY A 271 5.33 6.18 0.21
C GLY A 271 4.57 4.85 0.32
N ASN A 272 3.73 4.54 -0.66
CA ASN A 272 2.81 3.40 -0.61
C ASN A 272 3.54 2.05 -0.66
N ARG A 273 3.72 1.44 0.52
CA ARG A 273 4.40 0.14 0.67
C ARG A 273 3.69 -0.96 -0.11
N ARG A 274 2.34 -0.95 -0.14
CA ARG A 274 1.57 -1.98 -0.83
C ARG A 274 1.81 -1.91 -2.34
N LEU A 275 1.68 -0.74 -2.92
CA LEU A 275 1.96 -0.53 -4.33
C LEU A 275 3.39 -0.96 -4.69
N ARG A 276 4.39 -0.60 -3.88
CA ARG A 276 5.78 -0.99 -4.10
C ARG A 276 5.97 -2.51 -4.10
N THR A 277 5.47 -3.21 -3.10
CA THR A 277 5.62 -4.67 -3.01
C THR A 277 4.89 -5.37 -4.15
N THR A 278 3.69 -4.92 -4.49
CA THR A 278 2.92 -5.42 -5.63
C THR A 278 3.66 -5.22 -6.95
N MET A 279 4.27 -4.04 -7.16
CA MET A 279 5.04 -3.77 -8.37
C MET A 279 6.29 -4.63 -8.49
N ILE A 280 6.96 -4.95 -7.39
CA ILE A 280 8.12 -5.86 -7.41
C ILE A 280 7.67 -7.29 -7.75
N GLN A 281 6.56 -7.76 -7.19
CA GLN A 281 5.98 -9.06 -7.52
C GLN A 281 5.54 -9.12 -9.00
N LEU A 282 4.85 -8.07 -9.46
CA LEU A 282 4.43 -7.97 -10.85
C LEU A 282 5.63 -7.94 -11.81
N ALA A 283 6.74 -7.30 -11.45
CA ALA A 283 7.93 -7.29 -12.29
C ALA A 283 8.51 -8.70 -12.51
N TRP A 284 8.48 -9.57 -11.51
CA TRP A 284 8.86 -10.98 -11.68
C TRP A 284 7.90 -11.74 -12.62
N LEU A 285 6.59 -11.52 -12.47
CA LEU A 285 5.59 -12.13 -13.34
C LEU A 285 5.65 -11.55 -14.75
N TRP A 286 5.96 -10.27 -14.88
CA TRP A 286 6.16 -9.63 -16.19
C TRP A 286 7.26 -10.33 -16.99
N LEU A 287 8.41 -10.59 -16.38
CA LEU A 287 9.49 -11.33 -17.03
C LEU A 287 9.05 -12.72 -17.52
N ARG A 288 8.17 -13.38 -16.76
CA ARG A 288 7.66 -14.72 -17.10
C ARG A 288 6.65 -14.69 -18.24
N HIS A 289 5.72 -13.71 -18.22
CA HIS A 289 4.59 -13.68 -19.15
C HIS A 289 4.81 -12.75 -20.35
N GLN A 290 5.81 -11.87 -20.27
CA GLN A 290 6.14 -10.86 -21.27
C GLN A 290 7.66 -10.90 -21.64
N PRO A 291 8.22 -12.07 -22.00
CA PRO A 291 9.66 -12.22 -22.16
C PRO A 291 10.23 -11.35 -23.31
N THR A 292 9.43 -11.07 -24.32
CA THR A 292 9.79 -10.29 -25.52
C THR A 292 9.59 -8.79 -25.38
N SER A 293 8.98 -8.33 -24.29
CA SER A 293 8.79 -6.88 -24.08
C SER A 293 10.12 -6.16 -23.92
N ALA A 294 10.21 -4.92 -24.42
CA ALA A 294 11.41 -4.09 -24.31
C ALA A 294 11.91 -3.96 -22.84
N LEU A 295 10.99 -3.98 -21.87
CA LEU A 295 11.34 -3.96 -20.46
C LEU A 295 12.00 -5.27 -19.97
N SER A 296 11.57 -6.42 -20.51
CA SER A 296 12.17 -7.72 -20.18
C SER A 296 13.53 -7.88 -20.82
N VAL A 297 13.67 -7.46 -22.07
CA VAL A 297 14.97 -7.44 -22.79
C VAL A 297 15.95 -6.55 -22.03
N TRP A 298 15.56 -5.33 -21.68
CA TRP A 298 16.37 -4.41 -20.86
C TRP A 298 16.83 -5.05 -19.54
N PHE A 299 15.94 -5.78 -18.88
CA PHE A 299 16.28 -6.46 -17.61
C PHE A 299 17.36 -7.54 -17.83
N GLN A 300 17.18 -8.37 -18.88
CA GLN A 300 18.10 -9.46 -19.19
C GLN A 300 19.49 -8.92 -19.54
N GLU A 301 19.60 -7.93 -20.40
CA GLU A 301 20.84 -7.28 -20.79
C GLU A 301 21.56 -6.71 -19.54
N ARG A 302 20.81 -6.02 -18.66
CA ARG A 302 21.37 -5.42 -17.45
C ARG A 302 21.86 -6.46 -16.45
N VAL A 303 21.20 -7.59 -16.34
CA VAL A 303 21.63 -8.69 -15.46
C VAL A 303 22.84 -9.42 -16.04
N GLN A 304 22.86 -9.68 -17.35
CA GLN A 304 23.97 -10.32 -18.03
C GLN A 304 25.25 -9.49 -17.94
N SER A 305 25.17 -8.19 -18.21
CA SER A 305 26.33 -7.27 -18.13
C SER A 305 26.96 -7.21 -16.74
N ASN A 306 26.27 -7.62 -15.68
CA ASN A 306 26.73 -7.63 -14.30
C ASN A 306 26.96 -9.07 -13.74
N CYS A 307 27.14 -10.06 -14.58
CA CYS A 307 27.36 -11.47 -14.21
C CYS A 307 26.35 -11.99 -13.18
N GLY A 308 25.08 -11.56 -13.28
CA GLY A 308 23.98 -12.01 -12.41
C GLY A 308 23.94 -11.40 -11.01
N LYS A 309 24.99 -10.77 -10.53
CA LYS A 309 25.10 -10.25 -9.15
C LYS A 309 24.06 -9.20 -8.79
N MET A 310 23.59 -8.42 -9.76
CA MET A 310 22.65 -7.30 -9.56
C MET A 310 21.15 -7.66 -9.76
N ARG A 311 20.81 -8.94 -9.91
CA ARG A 311 19.44 -9.38 -10.26
C ARG A 311 18.36 -8.83 -9.31
N LYS A 312 18.61 -8.86 -7.99
CA LYS A 312 17.66 -8.35 -6.96
C LYS A 312 17.52 -6.83 -7.00
N THR A 313 18.56 -6.10 -7.36
CA THR A 313 18.49 -4.63 -7.51
C THR A 313 17.85 -4.26 -8.83
N THR A 314 18.16 -4.97 -9.91
CA THR A 314 17.62 -4.72 -11.24
C THR A 314 16.09 -4.97 -11.29
N ILE A 315 15.56 -5.96 -10.54
CA ILE A 315 14.12 -6.19 -10.49
C ILE A 315 13.36 -5.00 -9.87
N VAL A 316 13.94 -4.33 -8.89
CA VAL A 316 13.34 -3.12 -8.29
C VAL A 316 13.34 -1.96 -9.30
N ALA A 317 14.41 -1.83 -10.07
CA ALA A 317 14.49 -0.85 -11.16
C ALA A 317 13.48 -1.18 -12.27
N LEU A 318 13.30 -2.46 -12.62
CA LEU A 318 12.27 -2.91 -13.54
C LEU A 318 10.87 -2.57 -13.01
N ALA A 319 10.60 -2.85 -11.73
CA ALA A 319 9.31 -2.52 -11.10
C ALA A 319 8.97 -1.03 -11.23
N ARG A 320 9.94 -0.13 -11.07
CA ARG A 320 9.77 1.31 -11.29
C ARG A 320 9.48 1.64 -12.76
N LYS A 321 10.26 1.07 -13.69
CA LYS A 321 10.05 1.29 -15.13
C LYS A 321 8.67 0.78 -15.56
N LEU A 322 8.29 -0.42 -15.10
CA LEU A 322 7.01 -1.04 -15.37
C LEU A 322 5.85 -0.20 -14.82
N LEU A 323 5.94 0.32 -13.60
CA LEU A 323 4.93 1.21 -13.01
C LEU A 323 4.70 2.45 -13.89
N VAL A 324 5.77 3.08 -14.35
CA VAL A 324 5.68 4.25 -15.23
C VAL A 324 5.06 3.89 -16.59
N ALA A 325 5.43 2.74 -17.13
CA ALA A 325 4.90 2.27 -18.43
C ALA A 325 3.40 1.93 -18.32
N LEU A 326 2.98 1.23 -17.25
CA LEU A 326 1.56 0.93 -16.99
C LEU A 326 0.73 2.19 -16.73
N TRP A 327 1.30 3.18 -16.05
CA TRP A 327 0.66 4.49 -15.87
C TRP A 327 0.45 5.20 -17.21
N LYS A 328 1.46 5.26 -18.07
CA LYS A 328 1.32 5.83 -19.44
C LYS A 328 0.29 5.07 -20.25
N TYR A 329 0.32 3.74 -20.17
CA TYR A 329 -0.65 2.91 -20.88
C TYR A 329 -2.08 3.22 -20.44
N SER A 330 -2.33 3.28 -19.12
CA SER A 330 -3.67 3.55 -18.58
C SER A 330 -4.17 4.99 -18.75
N THR A 331 -3.25 5.96 -18.93
CA THR A 331 -3.61 7.40 -19.07
C THR A 331 -3.60 7.89 -20.51
N SER A 332 -2.73 7.37 -21.34
CA SER A 332 -2.49 7.86 -22.72
C SER A 332 -2.63 6.77 -23.79
N GLY A 333 -2.98 5.53 -23.42
CA GLY A 333 -3.10 4.42 -24.35
C GLY A 333 -1.77 3.92 -24.93
N VAL A 334 -0.62 4.44 -24.47
CA VAL A 334 0.69 4.06 -25.03
C VAL A 334 1.05 2.65 -24.60
N VAL A 335 0.93 1.70 -25.53
CA VAL A 335 1.26 0.29 -25.30
C VAL A 335 2.75 0.12 -25.04
N ILE A 336 3.09 -0.77 -24.10
CA ILE A 336 4.49 -1.12 -23.81
C ILE A 336 5.04 -1.90 -25.00
N GLU A 337 6.15 -1.44 -25.57
CA GLU A 337 6.79 -2.04 -26.73
C GLU A 337 7.06 -3.55 -26.51
N GLY A 338 6.63 -4.38 -27.46
CA GLY A 338 6.76 -5.84 -27.41
C GLY A 338 5.87 -6.52 -26.36
N ALA A 339 4.93 -5.79 -25.74
CA ALA A 339 3.99 -6.40 -24.82
C ALA A 339 2.88 -7.16 -25.55
N VAL A 340 2.57 -8.35 -25.04
CA VAL A 340 1.52 -9.23 -25.55
C VAL A 340 0.23 -8.97 -24.80
N MET A 341 -0.84 -8.76 -25.54
CA MET A 341 -2.20 -8.66 -25.02
C MET A 341 -2.80 -10.06 -24.81
N LYS A 342 -3.80 -10.18 -23.95
CA LYS A 342 -4.59 -11.41 -23.85
C LYS A 342 -5.42 -11.57 -25.13
N THR A 343 -5.45 -12.76 -25.67
CA THR A 343 -6.44 -13.13 -26.67
C THR A 343 -7.81 -13.19 -25.98
N ILE A 344 -8.78 -12.46 -26.51
CA ILE A 344 -10.18 -12.46 -26.04
C ILE A 344 -10.79 -13.81 -26.35
#